data_2198e97642a30b2314e6e3369258c871
#
_entry.id   2198e97642a30b2314e6e3369258c871
#
_cell.length_a   1.000
_cell.length_b   1.000
_cell.length_c   1.000
_cell.angle_alpha   90.00
_cell.angle_beta   90.00
_cell.angle_gamma   90.00
#
_symmetry.space_group_name_H-M   'P 1'
#
loop_
_entity.id
_entity.type
_entity.pdbx_description
1 polymer ?
#
loop_
_entity_poly.entity_id
_entity_poly.type
_entity_poly.pdbx_seq_one_letter_code
_entity_poly.pdbx_strand_id
1 'polypeptide(L)'
;LIYGVASADSTLTDPAWTIEAAMEALDKAIEEDNLPAYHQLRADILFNKGEFQQAFDEYMIVNNSDVASASSYYLAAKAKERVTGFNIGDVIDLLDKAIAKCGTNMNAEAAVYVLERINWRLRLAQYTEAIADYDLYYTLIGGQVLPNFFFLREQAKFRAGDLEGALKDIQAAIQGSPSTPDYYAEEASIYVRQQKYEDALKSIERAIAIAPDFGACYRLRGVCYVRLKKKTEACEAFNKAKELGDPLAGKLIKEHCK
;
A
#
# COMPACT_ATOMS: atom_id res chain seq x y z
N LEU A 1 12.62 21.70 16.70
CA LEU A 1 13.54 22.68 16.05
C LEU A 1 15.00 22.43 16.46
N ILE A 2 15.31 22.19 17.74
CA ILE A 2 16.66 21.93 18.26
C ILE A 2 17.23 20.62 17.69
N TYR A 3 16.41 19.60 17.56
CA TYR A 3 16.80 18.27 17.07
C TYR A 3 17.18 18.25 15.58
N GLY A 4 16.50 19.04 14.75
CA GLY A 4 16.80 19.13 13.31
C GLY A 4 18.12 19.82 12.98
N VAL A 5 18.62 20.68 13.88
CA VAL A 5 19.88 21.40 13.68
C VAL A 5 21.07 20.57 14.12
N ALA A 6 20.95 19.78 15.20
CA ALA A 6 22.03 18.93 15.71
C ALA A 6 22.40 17.76 14.77
N SER A 7 21.47 17.30 13.92
CA SER A 7 21.74 16.20 12.96
C SER A 7 22.43 16.69 11.66
N ALA A 8 22.43 18.00 11.39
CA ALA A 8 22.93 18.58 10.14
C ALA A 8 24.36 19.15 10.24
N ASP A 9 24.86 19.42 11.43
CA ASP A 9 26.16 20.02 11.62
C ASP A 9 27.05 19.25 12.61
N SER A 10 27.96 18.45 12.05
CA SER A 10 28.94 17.66 12.82
C SER A 10 29.99 18.52 13.56
N THR A 11 29.90 19.84 13.49
CA THR A 11 30.85 20.77 14.14
C THR A 11 30.33 21.33 15.46
N LEU A 12 29.06 21.09 15.84
CA LEU A 12 28.53 21.48 17.13
C LEU A 12 28.91 20.42 18.19
N THR A 13 30.10 20.58 18.74
CA THR A 13 30.67 19.69 19.78
C THR A 13 30.39 20.18 21.22
N ASP A 14 29.38 21.00 21.43
CA ASP A 14 29.01 21.39 22.79
C ASP A 14 28.33 20.21 23.50
N PRO A 15 28.93 19.65 24.58
CA PRO A 15 28.36 18.54 25.34
C PRO A 15 26.95 18.80 25.88
N ALA A 16 26.56 20.07 25.99
CA ALA A 16 25.21 20.48 26.41
C ALA A 16 24.08 20.11 25.41
N TRP A 17 24.44 19.74 24.18
CA TRP A 17 23.49 19.46 23.11
C TRP A 17 23.47 17.98 22.66
N THR A 18 23.95 17.09 23.50
CA THR A 18 23.88 15.64 23.19
C THR A 18 22.48 15.08 23.39
N ILE A 19 22.18 13.97 22.71
CA ILE A 19 20.92 13.21 22.90
C ILE A 19 20.79 12.75 24.34
N GLU A 20 21.89 12.32 24.97
CA GLU A 20 21.95 11.87 26.34
C GLU A 20 21.57 13.00 27.31
N ALA A 21 22.13 14.19 27.13
CA ALA A 21 21.80 15.37 27.94
C ALA A 21 20.32 15.78 27.76
N ALA A 22 19.78 15.66 26.54
CA ALA A 22 18.36 15.90 26.28
C ALA A 22 17.44 14.87 26.98
N MET A 23 17.83 13.60 26.98
CA MET A 23 17.10 12.54 27.67
C MET A 23 17.11 12.75 29.20
N GLU A 24 18.27 13.04 29.80
CA GLU A 24 18.39 13.36 31.23
C GLU A 24 17.54 14.57 31.64
N ALA A 25 17.53 15.62 30.81
CA ALA A 25 16.69 16.78 31.05
C ALA A 25 15.19 16.46 31.00
N LEU A 26 14.78 15.60 30.06
CA LEU A 26 13.40 15.13 29.94
C LEU A 26 12.99 14.26 31.13
N ASP A 27 13.86 13.36 31.58
CA ASP A 27 13.59 12.52 32.74
C ASP A 27 13.32 13.39 34.01
N LYS A 28 14.15 14.41 34.25
CA LYS A 28 13.93 15.38 35.34
C LYS A 28 12.64 16.17 35.17
N ALA A 29 12.36 16.65 33.94
CA ALA A 29 11.13 17.41 33.68
C ALA A 29 9.87 16.57 33.90
N ILE A 30 9.90 15.27 33.55
CA ILE A 30 8.80 14.34 33.76
C ILE A 30 8.64 14.02 35.27
N GLU A 31 9.72 13.91 36.03
CA GLU A 31 9.67 13.75 37.48
C GLU A 31 9.06 14.98 38.17
N GLU A 32 9.35 16.19 37.70
CA GLU A 32 8.83 17.43 38.27
C GLU A 32 7.38 17.69 37.85
N ASP A 33 7.08 17.52 36.57
CA ASP A 33 5.75 17.78 36.00
C ASP A 33 5.49 16.81 34.83
N ASN A 34 4.69 15.81 35.05
CA ASN A 34 4.41 14.71 34.12
C ASN A 34 3.53 15.16 32.93
N LEU A 35 4.02 16.13 32.12
CA LEU A 35 3.28 16.67 31.00
C LEU A 35 3.38 15.77 29.75
N PRO A 36 2.27 15.60 29.03
CA PRO A 36 2.26 14.82 27.76
C PRO A 36 3.25 15.32 26.72
N ALA A 37 3.58 16.63 26.72
CA ALA A 37 4.56 17.21 25.81
C ALA A 37 5.98 16.65 26.02
N TYR A 38 6.37 16.36 27.25
CA TYR A 38 7.67 15.77 27.53
C TYR A 38 7.74 14.31 27.07
N HIS A 39 6.65 13.56 27.26
CA HIS A 39 6.51 12.20 26.73
C HIS A 39 6.56 12.17 25.20
N GLN A 40 5.89 13.12 24.52
CA GLN A 40 5.96 13.25 23.08
C GLN A 40 7.42 13.46 22.60
N LEU A 41 8.14 14.38 23.22
CA LEU A 41 9.53 14.68 22.85
C LEU A 41 10.45 13.48 23.15
N ARG A 42 10.25 12.80 24.27
CA ARG A 42 10.99 11.57 24.63
C ARG A 42 10.74 10.46 23.62
N ALA A 43 9.47 10.28 23.22
CA ALA A 43 9.09 9.31 22.21
C ALA A 43 9.77 9.58 20.86
N ASP A 44 9.81 10.84 20.43
CA ASP A 44 10.46 11.24 19.16
C ASP A 44 11.96 10.94 19.17
N ILE A 45 12.64 11.19 20.30
CA ILE A 45 14.05 10.84 20.47
C ILE A 45 14.27 9.33 20.43
N LEU A 46 13.47 8.56 21.17
CA LEU A 46 13.54 7.09 21.22
C LEU A 46 13.28 6.47 19.84
N PHE A 47 12.30 7.00 19.11
CA PHE A 47 12.00 6.57 17.74
C PHE A 47 13.20 6.75 16.82
N ASN A 48 13.84 7.92 16.87
CA ASN A 48 15.02 8.22 16.06
C ASN A 48 16.24 7.38 16.46
N LYS A 49 16.36 6.98 17.72
CA LYS A 49 17.39 6.02 18.19
C LYS A 49 17.10 4.58 17.76
N GLY A 50 15.90 4.29 17.26
CA GLY A 50 15.48 2.92 16.93
C GLY A 50 14.93 2.11 18.12
N GLU A 51 14.70 2.75 19.27
CA GLU A 51 14.13 2.17 20.47
C GLU A 51 12.60 2.15 20.38
N PHE A 52 12.07 1.44 19.37
CA PHE A 52 10.68 1.55 18.93
C PHE A 52 9.64 1.12 19.96
N GLN A 53 9.94 0.11 20.79
CA GLN A 53 9.00 -0.30 21.84
C GLN A 53 8.86 0.80 22.90
N GLN A 54 9.95 1.39 23.35
CA GLN A 54 9.92 2.47 24.32
C GLN A 54 9.25 3.72 23.72
N ALA A 55 9.56 4.06 22.46
CA ALA A 55 8.90 5.15 21.75
C ALA A 55 7.38 4.93 21.69
N PHE A 56 6.94 3.72 21.38
CA PHE A 56 5.52 3.36 21.36
C PHE A 56 4.87 3.57 22.73
N ASP A 57 5.51 3.09 23.79
CA ASP A 57 4.98 3.21 25.16
C ASP A 57 4.81 4.69 25.57
N GLU A 58 5.77 5.54 25.21
CA GLU A 58 5.71 6.98 25.42
C GLU A 58 4.60 7.65 24.61
N TYR A 59 4.47 7.34 23.31
CA TYR A 59 3.35 7.84 22.50
C TYR A 59 2.00 7.41 23.07
N MET A 60 1.90 6.22 23.68
CA MET A 60 0.66 5.77 24.30
C MET A 60 0.32 6.55 25.58
N ILE A 61 1.30 7.07 26.31
CA ILE A 61 1.03 8.00 27.44
C ILE A 61 0.38 9.28 26.88
N VAL A 62 0.93 9.85 25.81
CA VAL A 62 0.33 11.02 25.13
C VAL A 62 -1.09 10.71 24.64
N ASN A 63 -1.29 9.54 24.04
CA ASN A 63 -2.58 9.14 23.48
C ASN A 63 -3.66 8.85 24.53
N ASN A 64 -3.27 8.61 25.78
CA ASN A 64 -4.18 8.44 26.92
C ASN A 64 -4.50 9.76 27.64
N SER A 65 -3.95 10.87 27.20
CA SER A 65 -4.20 12.21 27.73
C SER A 65 -5.28 12.96 26.96
N ASP A 66 -5.71 14.10 27.48
CA ASP A 66 -6.67 15.00 26.86
C ASP A 66 -6.12 15.75 25.62
N VAL A 67 -4.77 15.80 25.47
CA VAL A 67 -4.10 16.40 24.32
C VAL A 67 -3.83 15.41 23.18
N ALA A 68 -4.36 14.20 23.25
CA ALA A 68 -4.23 13.19 22.19
C ALA A 68 -4.69 13.73 20.83
N SER A 69 -3.83 13.66 19.84
CA SER A 69 -4.04 14.19 18.49
C SER A 69 -4.02 13.10 17.41
N ALA A 70 -4.44 13.44 16.19
CA ALA A 70 -4.32 12.55 15.05
C ALA A 70 -2.85 12.14 14.81
N SER A 71 -1.95 13.12 14.86
CA SER A 71 -0.52 12.90 14.68
C SER A 71 0.10 11.99 15.77
N SER A 72 -0.30 12.15 17.04
CA SER A 72 0.24 11.30 18.12
C SER A 72 -0.17 9.82 17.97
N TYR A 73 -1.40 9.55 17.52
CA TYR A 73 -1.82 8.18 17.19
C TYR A 73 -1.09 7.63 15.97
N TYR A 74 -0.87 8.44 14.95
CA TYR A 74 -0.11 8.04 13.77
C TYR A 74 1.36 7.70 14.11
N LEU A 75 2.01 8.52 14.93
CA LEU A 75 3.39 8.27 15.39
C LEU A 75 3.47 6.99 16.24
N ALA A 76 2.47 6.74 17.10
CA ALA A 76 2.36 5.46 17.81
C ALA A 76 2.23 4.28 16.85
N ALA A 77 1.43 4.40 15.78
CA ALA A 77 1.32 3.37 14.75
C ALA A 77 2.67 3.13 14.04
N LYS A 78 3.40 4.20 13.69
CA LYS A 78 4.74 4.13 13.08
C LYS A 78 5.78 3.49 14.00
N ALA A 79 5.71 3.73 15.30
CA ALA A 79 6.56 3.04 16.28
C ALA A 79 6.20 1.57 16.41
N LYS A 80 4.89 1.26 16.53
CA LYS A 80 4.38 -0.11 16.67
C LYS A 80 4.77 -1.00 15.50
N GLU A 81 4.70 -0.53 14.26
CA GLU A 81 5.08 -1.32 13.06
C GLU A 81 6.56 -1.71 13.01
N ARG A 82 7.42 -1.03 13.80
CA ARG A 82 8.86 -1.31 13.90
C ARG A 82 9.19 -2.26 15.05
N VAL A 83 8.25 -2.55 15.94
CA VAL A 83 8.44 -3.51 17.03
C VAL A 83 8.46 -4.92 16.50
N THR A 84 9.44 -5.73 16.90
CA THR A 84 9.55 -7.13 16.49
C THR A 84 8.32 -7.92 16.94
N GLY A 85 7.68 -8.63 16.02
CA GLY A 85 6.50 -9.45 16.30
C GLY A 85 5.21 -8.65 16.53
N PHE A 86 5.11 -7.40 16.05
CA PHE A 86 3.91 -6.59 16.17
C PHE A 86 2.68 -7.26 15.48
N ASN A 87 1.51 -6.93 16.01
CA ASN A 87 0.24 -7.31 15.40
C ASN A 87 -0.22 -6.21 14.42
N ILE A 88 -0.54 -6.59 13.19
CA ILE A 88 -1.03 -5.64 12.18
C ILE A 88 -2.35 -5.00 12.61
N GLY A 89 -3.23 -5.74 13.32
CA GLY A 89 -4.49 -5.21 13.84
C GLY A 89 -4.26 -4.01 14.75
N ASP A 90 -3.28 -4.07 15.67
CA ASP A 90 -2.96 -2.96 16.57
C ASP A 90 -2.56 -1.68 15.79
N VAL A 91 -1.84 -1.84 14.68
CA VAL A 91 -1.44 -0.71 13.81
C VAL A 91 -2.67 -0.11 13.12
N ILE A 92 -3.57 -0.95 12.61
CA ILE A 92 -4.83 -0.50 11.99
C ILE A 92 -5.69 0.26 13.02
N ASP A 93 -5.83 -0.26 14.24
CA ASP A 93 -6.59 0.39 15.31
C ASP A 93 -6.05 1.78 15.68
N LEU A 94 -4.73 1.94 15.66
CA LEU A 94 -4.09 3.25 15.88
C LEU A 94 -4.34 4.21 14.73
N LEU A 95 -4.29 3.73 13.49
CA LEU A 95 -4.63 4.52 12.30
C LEU A 95 -6.12 4.90 12.27
N ASP A 96 -7.00 4.01 12.72
CA ASP A 96 -8.44 4.30 12.87
C ASP A 96 -8.66 5.46 13.84
N LYS A 97 -7.94 5.44 14.99
CA LYS A 97 -7.98 6.53 15.98
C LYS A 97 -7.39 7.83 15.43
N ALA A 98 -6.28 7.77 14.68
CA ALA A 98 -5.69 8.93 14.03
C ALA A 98 -6.68 9.58 13.07
N ILE A 99 -7.32 8.80 12.19
CA ILE A 99 -8.32 9.29 11.23
C ILE A 99 -9.54 9.85 11.95
N ALA A 100 -10.04 9.18 12.99
CA ALA A 100 -11.17 9.66 13.78
C ALA A 100 -10.88 11.00 14.47
N LYS A 101 -9.65 11.23 14.93
CA LYS A 101 -9.21 12.50 15.52
C LYS A 101 -9.14 13.66 14.54
N CYS A 102 -9.06 13.41 13.23
CA CYS A 102 -9.18 14.45 12.20
C CYS A 102 -10.60 15.08 12.18
N GLY A 103 -11.62 14.38 12.67
CA GLY A 103 -13.00 14.85 12.75
C GLY A 103 -13.54 15.26 11.38
N THR A 104 -14.15 16.45 11.31
CA THR A 104 -14.66 17.03 10.06
C THR A 104 -13.58 17.75 9.24
N ASN A 105 -12.42 18.01 9.82
CA ASN A 105 -11.27 18.66 9.15
C ASN A 105 -10.39 17.62 8.43
N MET A 106 -11.00 16.77 7.64
CA MET A 106 -10.30 15.82 6.80
C MET A 106 -9.48 16.56 5.74
N ASN A 107 -8.19 16.54 5.87
CA ASN A 107 -7.21 17.27 5.05
C ASN A 107 -6.15 16.33 4.45
N ALA A 108 -5.10 16.89 3.89
CA ALA A 108 -3.98 16.13 3.32
C ALA A 108 -3.27 15.23 4.37
N GLU A 109 -3.29 15.60 5.65
CA GLU A 109 -2.74 14.79 6.74
C GLU A 109 -3.58 13.50 6.93
N ALA A 110 -4.91 13.63 6.96
CA ALA A 110 -5.80 12.48 7.01
C ALA A 110 -5.59 11.52 5.82
N ALA A 111 -5.31 12.07 4.63
CA ALA A 111 -5.01 11.26 3.44
C ALA A 111 -3.78 10.37 3.63
N VAL A 112 -2.75 10.85 4.33
CA VAL A 112 -1.56 10.04 4.66
C VAL A 112 -1.94 8.86 5.56
N TYR A 113 -2.74 9.08 6.59
CA TYR A 113 -3.18 8.02 7.50
C TYR A 113 -4.05 6.97 6.81
N VAL A 114 -4.95 7.43 5.92
CA VAL A 114 -5.79 6.54 5.10
C VAL A 114 -4.92 5.69 4.16
N LEU A 115 -3.92 6.28 3.51
CA LEU A 115 -3.02 5.56 2.61
C LEU A 115 -2.22 4.47 3.35
N GLU A 116 -1.73 4.76 4.55
CA GLU A 116 -1.06 3.77 5.40
C GLU A 116 -2.03 2.64 5.79
N ARG A 117 -3.27 2.97 6.15
CA ARG A 117 -4.29 1.98 6.51
C ARG A 117 -4.66 1.07 5.33
N ILE A 118 -4.74 1.61 4.10
CA ILE A 118 -4.90 0.82 2.88
C ILE A 118 -3.83 -0.27 2.80
N ASN A 119 -2.55 0.11 2.96
CA ASN A 119 -1.44 -0.82 2.86
C ASN A 119 -1.54 -1.97 3.87
N TRP A 120 -1.93 -1.69 5.10
CA TRP A 120 -2.09 -2.70 6.13
C TRP A 120 -3.31 -3.59 5.92
N ARG A 121 -4.45 -3.02 5.49
CA ARG A 121 -5.67 -3.77 5.14
C ARG A 121 -5.43 -4.73 3.98
N LEU A 122 -4.68 -4.30 2.95
CA LEU A 122 -4.30 -5.18 1.84
C LEU A 122 -3.43 -6.36 2.28
N ARG A 123 -2.51 -6.16 3.23
CA ARG A 123 -1.70 -7.25 3.83
C ARG A 123 -2.54 -8.27 4.60
N LEU A 124 -3.64 -7.85 5.21
CA LEU A 124 -4.61 -8.73 5.87
C LEU A 124 -5.67 -9.28 4.93
N ALA A 125 -5.58 -9.01 3.63
CA ALA A 125 -6.61 -9.36 2.63
C ALA A 125 -8.01 -8.79 2.96
N GLN A 126 -8.08 -7.70 3.71
CA GLN A 126 -9.31 -6.93 4.00
C GLN A 126 -9.63 -6.03 2.80
N TYR A 127 -9.97 -6.66 1.67
CA TYR A 127 -10.10 -5.94 0.39
C TYR A 127 -11.28 -4.98 0.37
N THR A 128 -12.40 -5.34 0.98
CA THR A 128 -13.60 -4.48 1.04
C THR A 128 -13.34 -3.20 1.81
N GLU A 129 -12.68 -3.31 2.96
CA GLU A 129 -12.30 -2.18 3.79
C GLU A 129 -11.22 -1.32 3.11
N ALA A 130 -10.27 -1.95 2.42
CA ALA A 130 -9.26 -1.25 1.65
C ALA A 130 -9.88 -0.45 0.49
N ILE A 131 -10.90 -0.98 -0.19
CA ILE A 131 -11.63 -0.27 -1.25
C ILE A 131 -12.33 0.98 -0.69
N ALA A 132 -12.98 0.86 0.46
CA ALA A 132 -13.61 2.01 1.13
C ALA A 132 -12.57 3.09 1.49
N ASP A 133 -11.36 2.68 1.90
CA ASP A 133 -10.27 3.61 2.15
C ASP A 133 -9.74 4.27 0.87
N TYR A 134 -9.64 3.52 -0.24
CA TYR A 134 -9.30 4.12 -1.53
C TYR A 134 -10.31 5.19 -1.95
N ASP A 135 -11.60 4.97 -1.73
CA ASP A 135 -12.66 5.94 -2.04
C ASP A 135 -12.57 7.17 -1.13
N LEU A 136 -12.29 6.96 0.16
CA LEU A 136 -12.03 8.05 1.10
C LEU A 136 -10.80 8.85 0.69
N TYR A 137 -9.67 8.18 0.42
CA TYR A 137 -8.43 8.82 -0.04
C TYR A 137 -8.67 9.67 -1.30
N TYR A 138 -9.35 9.09 -2.30
CA TYR A 138 -9.70 9.80 -3.54
C TYR A 138 -10.48 11.10 -3.28
N THR A 139 -11.42 11.04 -2.35
CA THR A 139 -12.21 12.22 -1.93
C THR A 139 -11.35 13.27 -1.24
N LEU A 140 -10.46 12.84 -0.31
CA LEU A 140 -9.61 13.73 0.48
C LEU A 140 -8.63 14.54 -0.38
N ILE A 141 -8.13 13.95 -1.46
CA ILE A 141 -7.20 14.63 -2.37
C ILE A 141 -7.88 15.32 -3.55
N GLY A 142 -9.23 15.45 -3.51
CA GLY A 142 -10.02 16.15 -4.54
C GLY A 142 -10.05 15.42 -5.88
N GLY A 143 -9.90 14.11 -5.91
CA GLY A 143 -9.97 13.27 -7.12
C GLY A 143 -8.78 13.38 -8.07
N GLN A 144 -7.75 14.13 -7.70
CA GLN A 144 -6.54 14.28 -8.53
C GLN A 144 -5.58 13.14 -8.28
N VAL A 145 -5.69 12.07 -9.05
CA VAL A 145 -4.87 10.86 -8.91
C VAL A 145 -4.13 10.53 -10.20
N LEU A 146 -3.00 9.86 -10.05
CA LEU A 146 -2.27 9.27 -11.17
C LEU A 146 -2.96 7.97 -11.63
N PRO A 147 -2.78 7.55 -12.90
CA PRO A 147 -3.36 6.30 -13.41
C PRO A 147 -3.08 5.07 -12.55
N ASN A 148 -1.91 5.02 -11.94
CA ASN A 148 -1.52 3.92 -11.03
C ASN A 148 -2.43 3.79 -9.80
N PHE A 149 -3.08 4.85 -9.35
CA PHE A 149 -4.07 4.77 -8.27
C PHE A 149 -5.24 3.85 -8.65
N PHE A 150 -5.79 4.03 -9.84
CA PHE A 150 -6.88 3.20 -10.33
C PHE A 150 -6.46 1.74 -10.50
N PHE A 151 -5.22 1.51 -10.97
CA PHE A 151 -4.67 0.17 -11.07
C PHE A 151 -4.55 -0.53 -9.71
N LEU A 152 -4.08 0.17 -8.67
CA LEU A 152 -3.98 -0.40 -7.32
C LEU A 152 -5.36 -0.66 -6.71
N ARG A 153 -6.34 0.23 -6.92
CA ARG A 153 -7.72 0.02 -6.45
C ARG A 153 -8.41 -1.11 -7.21
N GLU A 154 -8.16 -1.22 -8.52
CA GLU A 154 -8.59 -2.34 -9.34
C GLU A 154 -8.19 -3.68 -8.74
N GLN A 155 -6.91 -3.84 -8.37
CA GLN A 155 -6.41 -5.08 -7.78
C GLN A 155 -7.18 -5.44 -6.49
N ALA A 156 -7.47 -4.47 -5.64
CA ALA A 156 -8.28 -4.70 -4.45
C ALA A 156 -9.70 -5.15 -4.81
N LYS A 157 -10.37 -4.49 -5.77
CA LYS A 157 -11.70 -4.85 -6.26
C LYS A 157 -11.73 -6.23 -6.89
N PHE A 158 -10.74 -6.55 -7.72
CA PHE A 158 -10.61 -7.88 -8.33
C PHE A 158 -10.49 -8.97 -7.28
N ARG A 159 -9.68 -8.76 -6.23
CA ARG A 159 -9.52 -9.69 -5.11
C ARG A 159 -10.79 -9.81 -4.26
N ALA A 160 -11.54 -8.73 -4.09
CA ALA A 160 -12.84 -8.71 -3.43
C ALA A 160 -13.96 -9.38 -4.26
N GLY A 161 -13.73 -9.61 -5.57
CA GLY A 161 -14.72 -10.16 -6.49
C GLY A 161 -15.63 -9.13 -7.17
N ASP A 162 -15.39 -7.84 -6.95
CA ASP A 162 -16.06 -6.74 -7.67
C ASP A 162 -15.43 -6.55 -9.06
N LEU A 163 -15.78 -7.47 -9.97
CA LEU A 163 -15.22 -7.47 -11.32
C LEU A 163 -15.69 -6.29 -12.19
N GLU A 164 -16.86 -5.74 -11.90
CA GLU A 164 -17.38 -4.55 -12.63
C GLU A 164 -16.66 -3.28 -12.18
N GLY A 165 -16.49 -3.11 -10.87
CA GLY A 165 -15.71 -2.01 -10.32
C GLY A 165 -14.24 -2.08 -10.71
N ALA A 166 -13.64 -3.28 -10.74
CA ALA A 166 -12.29 -3.51 -11.22
C ALA A 166 -12.14 -3.11 -12.69
N LEU A 167 -13.09 -3.51 -13.55
CA LEU A 167 -13.05 -3.15 -14.97
C LEU A 167 -13.12 -1.63 -15.19
N LYS A 168 -13.94 -0.92 -14.43
CA LYS A 168 -14.02 0.55 -14.51
C LYS A 168 -12.69 1.20 -14.11
N ASP A 169 -12.07 0.72 -13.05
CA ASP A 169 -10.80 1.28 -12.57
C ASP A 169 -9.66 1.01 -13.57
N ILE A 170 -9.53 -0.21 -14.09
CA ILE A 170 -8.47 -0.50 -15.05
C ILE A 170 -8.65 0.30 -16.35
N GLN A 171 -9.88 0.53 -16.80
CA GLN A 171 -10.15 1.37 -17.95
C GLN A 171 -9.78 2.85 -17.69
N ALA A 172 -10.00 3.35 -16.47
CA ALA A 172 -9.53 4.68 -16.09
C ALA A 172 -7.98 4.76 -16.08
N ALA A 173 -7.30 3.71 -15.61
CA ALA A 173 -5.84 3.61 -15.66
C ALA A 173 -5.33 3.61 -17.12
N ILE A 174 -5.96 2.84 -18.02
CA ILE A 174 -5.65 2.79 -19.46
C ILE A 174 -5.85 4.15 -20.12
N GLN A 175 -6.93 4.87 -19.80
CA GLN A 175 -7.16 6.22 -20.36
C GLN A 175 -6.06 7.19 -19.96
N GLY A 176 -5.59 7.11 -18.72
CA GLY A 176 -4.52 7.97 -18.22
C GLY A 176 -3.13 7.58 -18.70
N SER A 177 -2.89 6.30 -19.03
CA SER A 177 -1.60 5.78 -19.51
C SER A 177 -1.79 4.62 -20.48
N PRO A 178 -2.12 4.91 -21.75
CA PRO A 178 -2.48 3.89 -22.73
C PRO A 178 -1.31 3.05 -23.25
N SER A 179 -0.09 3.38 -22.87
CA SER A 179 1.13 2.66 -23.29
C SER A 179 1.64 1.67 -22.22
N THR A 180 0.86 1.39 -21.18
CA THR A 180 1.24 0.48 -20.10
C THR A 180 0.68 -0.92 -20.37
N PRO A 181 1.51 -1.92 -20.75
CA PRO A 181 1.03 -3.25 -21.13
C PRO A 181 0.39 -4.01 -19.97
N ASP A 182 0.84 -3.78 -18.73
CA ASP A 182 0.27 -4.39 -17.54
C ASP A 182 -1.22 -4.08 -17.35
N TYR A 183 -1.67 -2.87 -17.70
CA TYR A 183 -3.08 -2.51 -17.56
C TYR A 183 -3.97 -3.32 -18.50
N TYR A 184 -3.53 -3.58 -19.71
CA TYR A 184 -4.26 -4.45 -20.64
C TYR A 184 -4.22 -5.92 -20.24
N ALA A 185 -3.15 -6.37 -19.62
CA ALA A 185 -3.06 -7.72 -19.07
C ALA A 185 -4.03 -7.93 -17.89
N GLU A 186 -4.18 -6.93 -17.01
CA GLU A 186 -5.17 -6.99 -15.92
C GLU A 186 -6.61 -6.86 -16.47
N GLU A 187 -6.86 -5.97 -17.43
CA GLU A 187 -8.16 -5.90 -18.12
C GLU A 187 -8.55 -7.28 -18.71
N ALA A 188 -7.59 -7.94 -19.37
CA ALA A 188 -7.80 -9.30 -19.88
C ALA A 188 -8.07 -10.32 -18.77
N SER A 189 -7.37 -10.22 -17.63
CA SER A 189 -7.59 -11.08 -16.47
C SER A 189 -9.00 -10.94 -15.90
N ILE A 190 -9.52 -9.71 -15.86
CA ILE A 190 -10.91 -9.43 -15.45
C ILE A 190 -11.89 -10.05 -16.43
N TYR A 191 -11.70 -9.87 -17.74
CA TYR A 191 -12.56 -10.49 -18.75
C TYR A 191 -12.53 -12.03 -18.69
N VAL A 192 -11.36 -12.63 -18.45
CA VAL A 192 -11.25 -14.08 -18.23
C VAL A 192 -12.10 -14.55 -17.03
N ARG A 193 -12.05 -13.80 -15.92
CA ARG A 193 -12.89 -14.09 -14.74
C ARG A 193 -14.39 -13.92 -15.02
N GLN A 194 -14.76 -12.98 -15.87
CA GLN A 194 -16.12 -12.78 -16.37
C GLN A 194 -16.53 -13.78 -17.47
N GLN A 195 -15.63 -14.68 -17.89
CA GLN A 195 -15.80 -15.63 -19.00
C GLN A 195 -16.01 -14.96 -20.38
N LYS A 196 -15.61 -13.71 -20.53
CA LYS A 196 -15.65 -12.92 -21.78
C LYS A 196 -14.34 -13.09 -22.53
N TYR A 197 -14.12 -14.30 -23.08
CA TYR A 197 -12.82 -14.70 -23.62
C TYR A 197 -12.41 -13.94 -24.88
N GLU A 198 -13.36 -13.56 -25.73
CA GLU A 198 -13.13 -12.77 -26.93
C GLU A 198 -12.68 -11.33 -26.57
N ASP A 199 -13.28 -10.73 -25.54
CA ASP A 199 -12.86 -9.40 -25.08
C ASP A 199 -11.49 -9.47 -24.39
N ALA A 200 -11.22 -10.53 -23.63
CA ALA A 200 -9.90 -10.80 -23.06
C ALA A 200 -8.81 -10.87 -24.16
N LEU A 201 -9.10 -11.58 -25.27
CA LEU A 201 -8.15 -11.66 -26.40
C LEU A 201 -7.84 -10.29 -27.01
N LYS A 202 -8.82 -9.39 -27.13
CA LYS A 202 -8.58 -8.01 -27.64
C LYS A 202 -7.63 -7.23 -26.72
N SER A 203 -7.81 -7.32 -25.40
CA SER A 203 -6.93 -6.67 -24.43
C SER A 203 -5.53 -7.28 -24.47
N ILE A 204 -5.42 -8.62 -24.57
CA ILE A 204 -4.14 -9.34 -24.70
C ILE A 204 -3.38 -8.88 -25.96
N GLU A 205 -4.08 -8.75 -27.11
CA GLU A 205 -3.46 -8.28 -28.34
C GLU A 205 -2.88 -6.87 -28.21
N ARG A 206 -3.57 -5.98 -27.49
CA ARG A 206 -3.06 -4.64 -27.18
C ARG A 206 -1.81 -4.69 -26.28
N ALA A 207 -1.83 -5.52 -25.23
CA ALA A 207 -0.67 -5.70 -24.36
C ALA A 207 0.55 -6.22 -25.13
N ILE A 208 0.36 -7.23 -26.01
CA ILE A 208 1.42 -7.81 -26.85
C ILE A 208 1.93 -6.83 -27.89
N ALA A 209 1.07 -5.98 -28.44
CA ALA A 209 1.49 -4.94 -29.38
C ALA A 209 2.42 -3.90 -28.73
N ILE A 210 2.25 -3.62 -27.44
CA ILE A 210 3.10 -2.71 -26.67
C ILE A 210 4.37 -3.43 -26.19
N ALA A 211 4.24 -4.66 -25.66
CA ALA A 211 5.32 -5.47 -25.12
C ALA A 211 5.28 -6.89 -25.71
N PRO A 212 5.92 -7.13 -26.88
CA PRO A 212 5.89 -8.43 -27.58
C PRO A 212 6.55 -9.60 -26.81
N ASP A 213 7.33 -9.29 -25.79
CA ASP A 213 8.04 -10.25 -24.92
C ASP A 213 7.31 -10.51 -23.58
N PHE A 214 6.09 -9.99 -23.42
CA PHE A 214 5.32 -10.17 -22.18
C PHE A 214 4.72 -11.59 -22.11
N GLY A 215 5.48 -12.54 -21.60
CA GLY A 215 5.13 -13.98 -21.54
C GLY A 215 3.78 -14.27 -20.87
N ALA A 216 3.41 -13.52 -19.80
CA ALA A 216 2.13 -13.67 -19.12
C ALA A 216 0.92 -13.43 -20.03
N CYS A 217 1.02 -12.51 -21.01
CA CYS A 217 -0.04 -12.27 -21.98
C CYS A 217 -0.24 -13.46 -22.92
N TYR A 218 0.83 -14.11 -23.35
CA TYR A 218 0.73 -15.34 -24.17
C TYR A 218 0.13 -16.49 -23.35
N ARG A 219 0.45 -16.60 -22.07
CA ARG A 219 -0.19 -17.56 -21.18
C ARG A 219 -1.69 -17.30 -21.05
N LEU A 220 -2.11 -16.05 -20.81
CA LEU A 220 -3.54 -15.68 -20.77
C LEU A 220 -4.23 -15.97 -22.11
N ARG A 221 -3.58 -15.70 -23.24
CA ARG A 221 -4.09 -16.01 -24.58
C ARG A 221 -4.36 -17.51 -24.74
N GLY A 222 -3.42 -18.34 -24.29
CA GLY A 222 -3.58 -19.79 -24.28
C GLY A 222 -4.77 -20.24 -23.42
N VAL A 223 -4.95 -19.65 -22.24
CA VAL A 223 -6.10 -19.92 -21.36
C VAL A 223 -7.41 -19.56 -22.06
N CYS A 224 -7.50 -18.41 -22.72
CA CYS A 224 -8.69 -18.02 -23.49
C CYS A 224 -8.99 -19.05 -24.62
N TYR A 225 -7.98 -19.47 -25.37
CA TYR A 225 -8.16 -20.44 -26.44
C TYR A 225 -8.59 -21.83 -25.92
N VAL A 226 -8.10 -22.28 -24.78
CA VAL A 226 -8.59 -23.50 -24.13
C VAL A 226 -10.10 -23.40 -23.86
N ARG A 227 -10.54 -22.27 -23.31
CA ARG A 227 -11.96 -22.03 -23.00
C ARG A 227 -12.84 -21.94 -24.24
N LEU A 228 -12.27 -21.42 -25.34
CA LEU A 228 -12.92 -21.35 -26.66
C LEU A 228 -12.79 -22.66 -27.46
N LYS A 229 -12.21 -23.71 -26.87
CA LYS A 229 -12.00 -25.04 -27.51
C LYS A 229 -11.08 -24.99 -28.74
N LYS A 230 -10.19 -24.01 -28.82
CA LYS A 230 -9.18 -23.81 -29.86
C LYS A 230 -7.84 -24.39 -29.42
N LYS A 231 -7.72 -25.74 -29.46
CA LYS A 231 -6.59 -26.46 -28.88
C LYS A 231 -5.25 -26.10 -29.53
N THR A 232 -5.20 -26.00 -30.84
CA THR A 232 -3.95 -25.70 -31.57
C THR A 232 -3.42 -24.34 -31.18
N GLU A 233 -4.25 -23.30 -31.23
CA GLU A 233 -3.91 -21.93 -30.88
C GLU A 233 -3.52 -21.79 -29.39
N ALA A 234 -4.18 -22.57 -28.53
CA ALA A 234 -3.81 -22.60 -27.11
C ALA A 234 -2.40 -23.12 -26.90
N CYS A 235 -2.03 -24.20 -27.59
CA CYS A 235 -0.71 -24.81 -27.46
C CYS A 235 0.40 -23.93 -28.06
N GLU A 236 0.14 -23.26 -29.18
CA GLU A 236 1.05 -22.27 -29.74
C GLU A 236 1.29 -21.11 -28.76
N ALA A 237 0.23 -20.60 -28.15
CA ALA A 237 0.31 -19.53 -27.18
C ALA A 237 1.09 -19.95 -25.90
N PHE A 238 0.83 -21.15 -25.36
CA PHE A 238 1.57 -21.65 -24.20
C PHE A 238 3.05 -21.92 -24.52
N ASN A 239 3.38 -22.43 -25.71
CA ASN A 239 4.76 -22.60 -26.13
C ASN A 239 5.48 -21.25 -26.21
N LYS A 240 4.83 -20.25 -26.78
CA LYS A 240 5.40 -18.88 -26.83
C LYS A 240 5.60 -18.28 -25.44
N ALA A 241 4.64 -18.46 -24.51
CA ALA A 241 4.78 -18.05 -23.14
C ALA A 241 6.01 -18.74 -22.46
N LYS A 242 6.23 -20.03 -22.73
CA LYS A 242 7.37 -20.79 -22.22
C LYS A 242 8.70 -20.27 -22.79
N GLU A 243 8.77 -19.99 -24.08
CA GLU A 243 9.94 -19.37 -24.71
C GLU A 243 10.32 -18.03 -24.08
N LEU A 244 9.30 -17.26 -23.67
CA LEU A 244 9.44 -15.96 -23.02
C LEU A 244 9.63 -16.07 -21.49
N GLY A 245 9.83 -17.30 -20.98
CA GLY A 245 10.16 -17.52 -19.57
C GLY A 245 8.99 -17.50 -18.58
N ASP A 246 7.73 -17.58 -19.06
CA ASP A 246 6.58 -17.67 -18.13
C ASP A 246 6.65 -18.96 -17.29
N PRO A 247 6.67 -18.85 -15.94
CA PRO A 247 6.92 -19.99 -15.06
C PRO A 247 5.77 -21.03 -15.08
N LEU A 248 4.56 -20.63 -15.47
CA LEU A 248 3.37 -21.50 -15.45
C LEU A 248 3.12 -22.18 -16.78
N ALA A 249 3.71 -21.69 -17.87
CA ALA A 249 3.47 -22.20 -19.22
C ALA A 249 3.77 -23.69 -19.37
N GLY A 250 4.87 -24.18 -18.77
CA GLY A 250 5.27 -25.58 -18.84
C GLY A 250 4.23 -26.54 -18.23
N LYS A 251 3.55 -26.12 -17.18
CA LYS A 251 2.46 -26.89 -16.57
C LYS A 251 1.25 -26.94 -17.50
N LEU A 252 0.84 -25.80 -18.05
CA LEU A 252 -0.32 -25.69 -18.94
C LEU A 252 -0.14 -26.48 -20.25
N ILE A 253 1.08 -26.53 -20.80
CA ILE A 253 1.40 -27.37 -21.96
C ILE A 253 1.15 -28.87 -21.63
N LYS A 254 1.60 -29.34 -20.46
CA LYS A 254 1.42 -30.73 -20.05
C LYS A 254 -0.07 -31.07 -19.85
N GLU A 255 -0.88 -30.12 -19.41
CA GLU A 255 -2.32 -30.31 -19.13
C GLU A 255 -3.17 -30.27 -20.40
N HIS A 256 -2.84 -29.40 -21.35
CA HIS A 256 -3.75 -29.07 -22.47
C HIS A 256 -3.23 -29.47 -23.86
N CYS A 257 -1.92 -29.78 -24.02
CA CYS A 257 -1.29 -29.98 -25.32
C CYS A 257 -0.86 -31.44 -25.59
N LYS A 258 -1.45 -32.37 -24.88
CA LYS A 258 -1.27 -33.80 -25.18
C LYS A 258 -2.21 -34.24 -26.28
#